data_35747c8a11a2f96d3d844f0fd057a4b4
#
_entry.id   35747c8a11a2f96d3d844f0fd057a4b4
#
_cell.length_a   1.000
_cell.length_b   1.000
_cell.length_c   1.000
_cell.angle_alpha   90.00
_cell.angle_beta   90.00
_cell.angle_gamma   90.00
#
_symmetry.space_group_name_H-M   'P 1'
#
loop_
_entity.id
_entity.type
_entity.pdbx_description
1 polymer ?
#
loop_
_entity_poly.entity_id
_entity_poly.type
_entity_poly.pdbx_seq_one_letter_code
_entity_poly.pdbx_strand_id
1 'polypeptide(L)'
;MNVKGTAAGGGNALLIPMTEFSLGLTGDINDIMNAHNLAMTALNARMQHERNYDDAKLAQRGLRRLDIDPERVQWSFVLDFCCQALRRMRIGLGEGKMDGYPMDTCANIAVSSELMAILAVARDLKLSL
;
A
#
# COMPACT_ATOMS: atom_id res chain seq x y z
N MET A 1 15.59 -7.51 -15.30
CA MET A 1 15.19 -6.13 -14.97
C MET A 1 16.37 -5.21 -15.22
N ASN A 2 16.27 -4.37 -16.21
CA ASN A 2 17.28 -3.35 -16.39
C ASN A 2 16.95 -2.21 -15.45
N VAL A 3 17.36 -2.32 -14.24
CA VAL A 3 17.15 -1.29 -13.28
C VAL A 3 18.32 -0.35 -13.37
N LYS A 4 18.17 0.62 -14.23
CA LYS A 4 19.07 1.74 -14.25
C LYS A 4 18.70 2.70 -13.17
N GLY A 5 19.56 2.90 -12.31
CA GLY A 5 19.47 4.05 -11.48
C GLY A 5 19.48 3.76 -10.02
N THR A 6 19.89 4.76 -9.39
CA THR A 6 20.00 4.85 -7.94
C THR A 6 18.66 4.69 -7.21
N ALA A 7 17.54 4.93 -7.91
CA ALA A 7 16.21 4.85 -7.30
C ALA A 7 15.70 3.41 -7.15
N ALA A 8 16.13 2.49 -8.02
CA ALA A 8 15.63 1.13 -8.00
C ALA A 8 16.69 0.07 -7.65
N GLY A 9 17.92 0.46 -7.43
CA GLY A 9 18.94 -0.39 -6.82
C GLY A 9 19.56 -1.47 -7.71
N GLY A 10 19.20 -1.55 -8.98
CA GLY A 10 19.67 -2.62 -9.87
C GLY A 10 21.08 -2.46 -10.42
N GLY A 11 21.70 -1.30 -10.31
CA GLY A 11 23.02 -1.02 -10.83
C GLY A 11 23.12 -1.23 -12.34
N ASN A 12 24.13 -1.94 -12.78
CA ASN A 12 24.39 -2.29 -14.18
C ASN A 12 23.89 -3.69 -14.56
N ALA A 13 23.00 -4.29 -13.78
CA ALA A 13 22.49 -5.61 -14.06
C ALA A 13 21.67 -5.63 -15.37
N LEU A 14 21.89 -6.63 -16.20
CA LEU A 14 21.14 -6.88 -17.43
C LEU A 14 20.37 -8.20 -17.28
N LEU A 15 19.06 -8.12 -17.52
CA LEU A 15 18.21 -9.30 -17.53
C LEU A 15 18.01 -9.81 -18.97
N ILE A 16 18.09 -11.12 -19.12
CA ILE A 16 17.82 -11.78 -20.40
C ILE A 16 16.82 -12.92 -20.14
N PRO A 17 15.70 -13.00 -20.85
CA PRO A 17 15.21 -12.09 -21.90
C PRO A 17 14.64 -10.78 -21.34
N MET A 18 15.13 -9.66 -21.86
CA MET A 18 14.83 -8.35 -21.29
C MET A 18 13.40 -7.89 -21.59
N THR A 19 12.94 -8.09 -22.80
CA THR A 19 11.66 -7.55 -23.25
C THR A 19 10.48 -8.21 -22.54
N GLU A 20 10.44 -9.53 -22.52
CA GLU A 20 9.35 -10.29 -21.89
C GLU A 20 9.28 -10.03 -20.40
N PHE A 21 10.41 -10.04 -19.74
CA PHE A 21 10.47 -9.81 -18.30
C PHE A 21 10.11 -8.36 -17.93
N SER A 22 10.63 -7.39 -18.66
CA SER A 22 10.39 -5.97 -18.36
C SER A 22 8.94 -5.56 -18.61
N LEU A 23 8.30 -6.10 -19.65
CA LEU A 23 6.89 -5.81 -19.93
C LEU A 23 5.96 -6.37 -18.85
N GLY A 24 6.14 -7.61 -18.43
CA GLY A 24 5.37 -8.22 -17.36
C GLY A 24 5.53 -7.44 -16.06
N LEU A 25 6.76 -7.20 -15.66
CA LEU A 25 7.06 -6.50 -14.41
C LEU A 25 6.50 -5.06 -14.38
N THR A 26 6.51 -4.34 -15.51
CA THR A 26 5.98 -2.97 -15.57
C THR A 26 4.47 -2.95 -15.38
N GLY A 27 3.74 -3.89 -15.97
CA GLY A 27 2.30 -4.04 -15.75
C GLY A 27 1.98 -4.39 -14.30
N ASP A 28 2.64 -5.38 -13.77
CA ASP A 28 2.45 -5.86 -12.40
C ASP A 28 2.72 -4.77 -11.36
N ILE A 29 3.73 -3.93 -11.56
CA ILE A 29 4.03 -2.83 -10.63
C ILE A 29 2.85 -1.86 -10.52
N ASN A 30 2.25 -1.46 -11.63
CA ASN A 30 1.11 -0.56 -11.64
C ASN A 30 -0.11 -1.20 -10.97
N ASP A 31 -0.41 -2.45 -11.28
CA ASP A 31 -1.54 -3.16 -10.73
C ASP A 31 -1.38 -3.37 -9.21
N ILE A 32 -0.21 -3.77 -8.78
CA ILE A 32 0.10 -3.95 -7.36
C ILE A 32 0.06 -2.62 -6.61
N MET A 33 0.59 -1.55 -7.18
CA MET A 33 0.56 -0.23 -6.56
C MET A 33 -0.90 0.23 -6.34
N ASN A 34 -1.75 0.05 -7.34
CA ASN A 34 -3.16 0.40 -7.24
C ASN A 34 -3.89 -0.46 -6.20
N ALA A 35 -3.69 -1.77 -6.22
CA ALA A 35 -4.29 -2.69 -5.25
C ALA A 35 -3.84 -2.39 -3.81
N HIS A 36 -2.55 -2.19 -3.61
CA HIS A 36 -1.95 -1.90 -2.32
C HIS A 36 -2.50 -0.57 -1.75
N ASN A 37 -2.45 0.49 -2.55
CA ASN A 37 -2.91 1.81 -2.11
C ASN A 37 -4.44 1.84 -1.91
N LEU A 38 -5.20 1.08 -2.68
CA LEU A 38 -6.63 0.91 -2.43
C LEU A 38 -6.89 0.24 -1.08
N ALA A 39 -6.15 -0.80 -0.75
CA ALA A 39 -6.26 -1.48 0.54
C ALA A 39 -5.88 -0.55 1.71
N MET A 40 -4.81 0.25 1.56
CA MET A 40 -4.45 1.28 2.53
C MET A 40 -5.53 2.35 2.69
N THR A 41 -6.14 2.78 1.58
CA THR A 41 -7.24 3.75 1.60
C THR A 41 -8.45 3.17 2.32
N ALA A 42 -8.79 1.91 2.06
CA ALA A 42 -9.88 1.22 2.75
C ALA A 42 -9.63 1.08 4.25
N LEU A 43 -8.40 0.75 4.65
CA LEU A 43 -7.98 0.69 6.06
C LEU A 43 -8.14 2.06 6.74
N ASN A 44 -7.65 3.13 6.12
CA ASN A 44 -7.79 4.49 6.66
C ASN A 44 -9.25 4.91 6.77
N ALA A 45 -10.06 4.66 5.75
CA ALA A 45 -11.50 4.94 5.79
C ALA A 45 -12.19 4.14 6.90
N ARG A 46 -11.77 2.90 7.12
CA ARG A 46 -12.30 2.07 8.20
C ARG A 46 -12.01 2.64 9.58
N MET A 47 -10.76 3.01 9.86
CA MET A 47 -10.37 3.67 11.11
C MET A 47 -11.11 4.99 11.31
N GLN A 48 -11.27 5.77 10.25
CA GLN A 48 -12.04 7.00 10.26
C GLN A 48 -13.51 6.77 10.65
N HIS A 49 -14.16 5.75 10.08
CA HIS A 49 -15.53 5.40 10.42
C HIS A 49 -15.66 4.96 11.87
N GLU A 50 -14.72 4.19 12.37
CA GLU A 50 -14.72 3.74 13.77
C GLU A 50 -14.50 4.89 14.77
N ARG A 51 -13.75 5.91 14.36
CA ARG A 51 -13.60 7.14 15.14
C ARG A 51 -14.87 7.97 15.18
N ASN A 52 -15.58 8.05 14.04
CA ASN A 52 -16.72 8.97 13.88
C ASN A 52 -18.06 8.38 14.31
N TYR A 53 -18.18 7.06 14.39
CA TYR A 53 -19.44 6.37 14.64
C TYR A 53 -19.36 5.39 15.81
N ASP A 54 -20.48 5.31 16.55
CA ASP A 54 -20.69 4.29 17.56
C ASP A 54 -21.00 2.91 16.93
N ASP A 55 -21.01 1.87 17.74
CA ASP A 55 -21.23 0.49 17.29
C ASP A 55 -22.61 0.28 16.66
N ALA A 56 -23.63 0.99 17.17
CA ALA A 56 -24.97 0.89 16.63
C ALA A 56 -25.06 1.45 15.18
N LYS A 57 -24.40 2.59 14.93
CA LYS A 57 -24.31 3.18 13.59
C LYS A 57 -23.45 2.38 12.64
N LEU A 58 -22.37 1.75 13.14
CA LEU A 58 -21.56 0.83 12.35
C LEU A 58 -22.39 -0.40 11.96
N ALA A 59 -23.10 -1.00 12.88
CA ALA A 59 -23.97 -2.16 12.63
C ALA A 59 -25.07 -1.86 11.61
N GLN A 60 -25.70 -0.68 11.65
CA GLN A 60 -26.67 -0.24 10.63
C GLN A 60 -26.08 -0.20 9.21
N ARG A 61 -24.78 -0.04 9.08
CA ARG A 61 -24.05 -0.05 7.80
C ARG A 61 -23.47 -1.42 7.45
N GLY A 62 -23.80 -2.46 8.20
CA GLY A 62 -23.26 -3.80 8.02
C GLY A 62 -21.79 -3.93 8.44
N LEU A 63 -21.28 -3.01 9.26
CA LEU A 63 -19.90 -2.98 9.71
C LEU A 63 -19.81 -3.38 11.18
N ARG A 64 -18.79 -4.17 11.51
CA ARG A 64 -18.43 -4.51 12.88
C ARG A 64 -17.15 -3.76 13.25
N ARG A 65 -17.06 -3.20 14.45
CA ARG A 65 -15.83 -2.56 14.92
C ARG A 65 -14.67 -3.56 14.90
N LEU A 66 -13.55 -3.17 14.35
CA LEU A 66 -12.32 -3.95 14.27
C LEU A 66 -11.32 -3.54 15.35
N ASP A 67 -11.49 -2.34 15.90
CA ASP A 67 -10.66 -1.77 16.97
C ASP A 67 -9.16 -1.75 16.61
N ILE A 68 -8.89 -1.30 15.39
CA ILE A 68 -7.53 -1.23 14.86
C ILE A 68 -6.78 -0.10 15.56
N ASP A 69 -5.67 -0.44 16.19
CA ASP A 69 -4.77 0.53 16.81
C ASP A 69 -3.90 1.21 15.71
N PRO A 70 -4.10 2.52 15.46
CA PRO A 70 -3.37 3.22 14.41
C PRO A 70 -1.86 3.30 14.65
N GLU A 71 -1.41 3.26 15.91
CA GLU A 71 0.01 3.28 16.24
C GLU A 71 0.71 1.95 15.93
N ARG A 72 -0.08 0.89 15.76
CA ARG A 72 0.39 -0.45 15.40
C ARG A 72 0.24 -0.80 13.93
N VAL A 73 -0.29 0.11 13.12
CA VAL A 73 -0.36 -0.08 11.66
C VAL A 73 1.04 0.09 11.07
N GLN A 74 1.64 -1.03 10.69
CA GLN A 74 2.95 -1.06 10.05
C GLN A 74 2.86 -0.99 8.53
N TRP A 75 1.69 -1.19 7.97
CA TRP A 75 1.47 -1.12 6.54
C TRP A 75 1.47 0.33 6.07
N SER A 76 2.13 0.61 4.95
CA SER A 76 2.34 1.97 4.44
C SER A 76 1.83 2.09 3.00
N PHE A 77 1.76 3.32 2.50
CA PHE A 77 1.52 3.53 1.07
C PHE A 77 2.73 3.15 0.23
N VAL A 78 2.52 2.85 -1.05
CA VAL A 78 3.58 2.57 -2.01
C VAL A 78 3.51 3.51 -3.20
N LEU A 79 4.67 3.88 -3.74
CA LEU A 79 4.82 4.77 -4.89
C LEU A 79 5.83 4.19 -5.87
N ASP A 80 5.80 4.67 -7.12
CA ASP A 80 6.76 4.26 -8.15
C ASP A 80 8.20 4.64 -7.81
N PHE A 81 8.36 5.74 -7.10
CA PHE A 81 9.68 6.23 -6.68
C PHE A 81 9.64 6.62 -5.21
N CYS A 82 10.76 6.46 -4.55
CA CYS A 82 10.90 6.90 -3.18
C CYS A 82 11.95 8.00 -3.06
N CYS A 83 11.73 8.88 -2.11
CA CYS A 83 12.76 9.81 -1.66
C CYS A 83 12.86 9.76 -0.13
N GLN A 84 13.93 10.31 0.40
CA GLN A 84 14.16 10.29 1.84
C GLN A 84 13.07 11.02 2.63
N ALA A 85 12.48 12.07 2.06
CA ALA A 85 11.40 12.84 2.69
C ALA A 85 10.11 12.04 2.90
N LEU A 86 9.88 10.98 2.11
CA LEU A 86 8.69 10.15 2.19
C LEU A 86 8.82 8.98 3.18
N ARG A 87 9.99 8.78 3.76
CA ARG A 87 10.24 7.68 4.69
C ARG A 87 9.58 7.86 6.05
N ARG A 88 9.17 9.08 6.37
CA ARG A 88 8.44 9.37 7.59
C ARG A 88 7.50 10.56 7.35
N MET A 89 6.21 10.30 7.43
CA MET A 89 5.18 11.29 7.21
C MET A 89 4.13 11.17 8.30
N ARG A 90 3.51 12.29 8.63
CA ARG A 90 2.31 12.31 9.44
C ARG A 90 1.14 12.77 8.59
N ILE A 91 0.09 11.98 8.53
CA ILE A 91 -1.11 12.23 7.73
C ILE A 91 -2.33 12.42 8.63
N GLY A 92 -3.44 12.89 8.06
CA GLY A 92 -4.70 13.06 8.78
C GLY A 92 -4.67 14.21 9.78
N LEU A 93 -3.90 15.28 9.51
CA LEU A 93 -3.69 16.42 10.42
C LEU A 93 -4.83 17.45 10.42
N GLY A 94 -5.85 17.25 9.58
CA GLY A 94 -7.04 18.10 9.61
C GLY A 94 -7.87 17.89 10.87
N GLU A 95 -8.63 18.92 11.26
CA GLU A 95 -9.44 18.89 12.48
C GLU A 95 -10.88 18.42 12.23
N GLY A 96 -11.29 18.33 10.96
CA GLY A 96 -12.64 17.95 10.56
C GLY A 96 -12.89 16.44 10.56
N LYS A 97 -14.18 16.07 10.66
CA LYS A 97 -14.60 14.66 10.59
C LYS A 97 -14.25 13.96 9.28
N MET A 98 -13.95 14.72 8.23
CA MET A 98 -13.62 14.23 6.89
C MET A 98 -12.12 14.30 6.57
N ASP A 99 -11.30 14.77 7.49
CA ASP A 99 -9.88 15.06 7.22
C ASP A 99 -8.94 13.89 7.46
N GLY A 100 -9.50 12.69 7.58
CA GLY A 100 -8.73 11.46 7.74
C GLY A 100 -8.41 11.13 9.19
N TYR A 101 -7.67 10.06 9.37
CA TYR A 101 -7.22 9.60 10.68
C TYR A 101 -5.77 10.05 10.91
N PRO A 102 -5.44 10.73 12.04
CA PRO A 102 -4.06 11.11 12.35
C PRO A 102 -3.20 9.88 12.61
N MET A 103 -2.20 9.66 11.76
CA MET A 103 -1.28 8.55 11.93
C MET A 103 0.09 8.86 11.31
N ASP A 104 1.12 8.25 11.87
CA ASP A 104 2.43 8.22 11.26
C ASP A 104 2.49 7.12 10.20
N THR A 105 3.05 7.42 9.06
CA THR A 105 3.17 6.49 7.94
C THR A 105 4.44 6.78 7.13
N CYS A 106 4.66 6.02 6.12
CA CYS A 106 5.70 6.26 5.11
C CYS A 106 5.17 5.91 3.72
N ALA A 107 5.92 6.27 2.69
CA ALA A 107 5.71 5.76 1.36
C ALA A 107 6.94 4.93 0.95
N ASN A 108 6.71 3.66 0.71
CA ASN A 108 7.72 2.74 0.22
C ASN A 108 7.66 2.65 -1.31
N ILE A 109 8.67 2.08 -1.92
CA ILE A 109 8.65 1.82 -3.36
C ILE A 109 7.73 0.63 -3.67
N ALA A 110 6.95 0.71 -4.74
CA ALA A 110 5.95 -0.30 -5.09
C ALA A 110 6.49 -1.74 -5.18
N VAL A 111 7.73 -1.91 -5.64
CA VAL A 111 8.39 -3.22 -5.72
C VAL A 111 8.66 -3.87 -4.36
N SER A 112 8.59 -3.12 -3.27
CA SER A 112 8.73 -3.64 -1.90
C SER A 112 7.39 -4.00 -1.25
N SER A 113 6.28 -3.90 -2.00
CA SER A 113 4.95 -4.24 -1.51
C SER A 113 4.85 -5.72 -1.12
N GLU A 114 4.20 -6.00 -0.01
CA GLU A 114 3.86 -7.36 0.43
C GLU A 114 2.97 -8.07 -0.61
N LEU A 115 2.10 -7.31 -1.30
CA LEU A 115 1.28 -7.86 -2.38
C LEU A 115 2.13 -8.29 -3.57
N MET A 116 3.22 -7.57 -3.87
CA MET A 116 4.18 -7.99 -4.90
C MET A 116 4.88 -9.30 -4.51
N ALA A 117 5.23 -9.47 -3.25
CA ALA A 117 5.81 -10.71 -2.76
C ALA A 117 4.83 -11.88 -2.86
N ILE A 118 3.56 -11.66 -2.54
CA ILE A 118 2.51 -12.66 -2.68
C ILE A 118 2.31 -13.01 -4.16
N LEU A 119 2.21 -12.02 -5.05
CA LEU A 119 2.06 -12.24 -6.48
C LEU A 119 3.22 -13.08 -7.05
N ALA A 120 4.44 -12.82 -6.62
CA ALA A 120 5.64 -13.52 -7.09
C ALA A 120 5.62 -15.04 -6.78
N VAL A 121 4.89 -15.47 -5.75
CA VAL A 121 4.81 -16.88 -5.33
C VAL A 121 3.44 -17.51 -5.56
N ALA A 122 2.42 -16.71 -5.85
CA ALA A 122 1.07 -17.19 -6.12
C ALA A 122 1.02 -17.95 -7.45
N ARG A 123 0.42 -19.13 -7.44
CA ARG A 123 0.23 -19.97 -8.64
C ARG A 123 -1.13 -19.74 -9.29
N ASP A 124 -2.10 -19.31 -8.52
CA ASP A 124 -3.46 -18.99 -8.96
C ASP A 124 -4.14 -18.03 -7.98
N LEU A 125 -5.33 -17.54 -8.35
CA LEU A 125 -6.12 -16.63 -7.50
C LEU A 125 -6.63 -17.26 -6.19
N LYS A 126 -6.62 -18.59 -6.07
CA LYS A 126 -7.11 -19.27 -4.87
C LYS A 126 -6.08 -19.33 -3.75
N LEU A 127 -4.81 -19.12 -4.08
CA LEU A 127 -3.72 -19.08 -3.09
C LEU A 127 -3.51 -17.67 -2.50
N SER A 128 -4.23 -16.66 -3.00
CA SER A 128 -4.17 -15.29 -2.52
C SER A 128 -5.31 -14.93 -1.54
N LEU A 129 -6.11 -15.89 -1.16
CA LEU A 129 -7.14 -15.81 -0.14
C LEU A 129 -6.82 -16.79 0.99
#